data_a10c4fb7d0f0eee894f2e9d3eee2cbe9
#
_entry.id   a10c4fb7d0f0eee894f2e9d3eee2cbe9
#
_cell.length_a   1.000
_cell.length_b   1.000
_cell.length_c   1.000
_cell.angle_alpha   90.00
_cell.angle_beta   90.00
_cell.angle_gamma   90.00
#
_symmetry.space_group_name_H-M   'P 1'
#
loop_
_entity.id
_entity.type
_entity.pdbx_description
1 polymer ?
#
loop_
_entity_poly.entity_id
_entity_poly.type
_entity_poly.pdbx_seq_one_letter_code
_entity_poly.pdbx_strand_id
1 'polypeptide(L)'
;VICRAETELIMSQLKRKNTDITFKKYSIKQEERCNQSNSWLDAVSCAIADGVIDMGITDMKRLMESDTAYIWNRGVNLSAITKRRDARIVLITRKHRTKNSMITGKQKNNKKKAVLYTSSEDLKRHCSDIYADTECVYVSDLKECMEGLSNDFCDGVIAHADIVRLHRYNHIRGYAYDYIPSDIYIPKTGEAVSAVLTSSSLDIVNAVSCISDNNSLKCIDIESSVIHELMMYGYIQEARAIASIEKDCLTINACIYSHDKSLRMSRSGKLSDSEEIMKKLVSGITGKI
;
A
#
# COMPACT_ATOMS: atom_id res chain seq x y z
N VAL A 1 -5.28 -9.87 9.66
CA VAL A 1 -5.73 -10.76 8.56
C VAL A 1 -4.89 -10.56 7.29
N ILE A 2 -4.48 -9.33 6.94
CA ILE A 2 -3.60 -9.04 5.80
C ILE A 2 -2.29 -9.83 5.92
N CYS A 3 -1.67 -9.84 7.08
CA CYS A 3 -0.42 -10.55 7.33
C CYS A 3 -0.44 -12.05 7.00
N ARG A 4 -1.59 -12.74 7.13
CA ARG A 4 -1.64 -14.18 6.82
C ARG A 4 -1.55 -14.44 5.31
N ALA A 5 -2.28 -13.70 4.49
CA ALA A 5 -2.26 -13.87 3.04
C ALA A 5 -0.91 -13.49 2.45
N GLU A 6 -0.27 -12.42 2.96
CA GLU A 6 1.08 -12.04 2.59
C GLU A 6 2.11 -13.09 3.02
N THR A 7 1.99 -13.61 4.25
CA THR A 7 2.86 -14.70 4.74
C THR A 7 2.80 -15.91 3.80
N GLU A 8 1.60 -16.36 3.41
CA GLU A 8 1.45 -17.47 2.46
C GLU A 8 2.09 -17.18 1.10
N LEU A 9 1.94 -15.95 0.61
CA LEU A 9 2.55 -15.52 -0.65
C LEU A 9 4.08 -15.60 -0.57
N ILE A 10 4.68 -15.01 0.47
CA ILE A 10 6.14 -14.97 0.67
C ILE A 10 6.69 -16.40 0.85
N MET A 11 6.05 -17.21 1.69
CA MET A 11 6.45 -18.61 1.85
C MET A 11 6.43 -19.38 0.53
N SER A 12 5.42 -19.14 -0.31
CA SER A 12 5.33 -19.77 -1.62
C SER A 12 6.44 -19.31 -2.57
N GLN A 13 6.85 -18.05 -2.52
CA GLN A 13 7.96 -17.51 -3.31
C GLN A 13 9.29 -18.09 -2.86
N LEU A 14 9.54 -18.14 -1.56
CA LEU A 14 10.76 -18.71 -0.99
C LEU A 14 10.90 -20.21 -1.31
N LYS A 15 9.81 -21.00 -1.19
CA LYS A 15 9.80 -22.42 -1.57
C LYS A 15 10.11 -22.68 -3.04
N ARG A 16 9.69 -21.78 -3.92
CA ARG A 16 10.01 -21.89 -5.36
C ARG A 16 11.48 -21.65 -5.66
N LYS A 17 12.15 -20.84 -4.84
CA LYS A 17 13.55 -20.47 -5.00
C LYS A 17 14.50 -21.41 -4.24
N ASN A 18 14.04 -21.94 -3.10
CA ASN A 18 14.79 -22.80 -2.20
C ASN A 18 13.93 -24.00 -1.83
N THR A 19 14.16 -25.15 -2.48
CA THR A 19 13.35 -26.36 -2.30
C THR A 19 13.50 -27.00 -0.93
N ASP A 20 14.64 -26.80 -0.27
CA ASP A 20 15.01 -27.45 0.98
C ASP A 20 14.56 -26.70 2.24
N ILE A 21 13.89 -25.53 2.07
CA ILE A 21 13.37 -24.76 3.19
C ILE A 21 12.04 -25.33 3.66
N THR A 22 11.95 -25.62 4.95
CA THR A 22 10.69 -25.92 5.64
C THR A 22 10.27 -24.74 6.51
N PHE A 23 8.98 -24.48 6.59
CA PHE A 23 8.42 -23.37 7.36
C PHE A 23 7.58 -23.86 8.52
N LYS A 24 7.83 -23.28 9.69
CA LYS A 24 6.92 -23.38 10.84
C LYS A 24 6.28 -22.01 11.09
N LYS A 25 4.96 -21.94 11.11
CA LYS A 25 4.21 -20.70 11.33
C LYS A 25 3.99 -20.47 12.81
N TYR A 26 4.21 -19.25 13.25
CA TYR A 26 3.91 -18.78 14.57
C TYR A 26 2.86 -17.67 14.52
N SER A 27 1.92 -17.68 15.46
CA SER A 27 1.02 -16.56 15.71
C SER A 27 1.56 -15.76 16.88
N ILE A 28 1.90 -14.51 16.65
CA ILE A 28 2.35 -13.60 17.70
C ILE A 28 1.15 -12.80 18.16
N LYS A 29 0.82 -12.91 19.45
CA LYS A 29 -0.21 -12.07 20.09
C LYS A 29 0.44 -10.76 20.54
N GLN A 30 -0.23 -9.66 20.23
CA GLN A 30 0.24 -8.30 20.51
C GLN A 30 0.41 -8.03 22.01
N GLU A 31 -0.39 -8.69 22.86
CA GLU A 31 -0.49 -8.41 24.30
C GLU A 31 0.63 -9.02 25.16
N GLU A 32 1.41 -9.96 24.63
CA GLU A 32 2.27 -10.80 25.49
C GLU A 32 3.71 -10.30 25.64
N ARG A 33 4.20 -9.27 24.89
CA ARG A 33 5.65 -9.04 24.83
C ARG A 33 6.17 -7.59 24.84
N CYS A 34 5.36 -6.56 24.83
CA CYS A 34 5.86 -5.18 24.77
C CYS A 34 5.18 -4.25 25.77
N ASN A 35 5.95 -3.82 26.76
CA ASN A 35 5.48 -2.94 27.84
C ASN A 35 5.33 -1.46 27.48
N GLN A 36 5.65 -1.00 26.25
CA GLN A 36 5.71 0.43 25.94
C GLN A 36 5.20 0.86 24.56
N SER A 37 4.99 -0.03 23.60
CA SER A 37 4.37 0.32 22.33
C SER A 37 3.43 -0.81 21.88
N ASN A 38 2.18 -0.46 21.60
CA ASN A 38 1.12 -1.39 21.16
C ASN A 38 1.22 -1.74 19.66
N SER A 39 2.40 -1.67 19.03
CA SER A 39 2.51 -1.93 17.61
C SER A 39 2.82 -3.40 17.33
N TRP A 40 2.10 -3.97 16.37
CA TRP A 40 2.37 -5.32 15.85
C TRP A 40 3.81 -5.49 15.37
N LEU A 41 4.38 -4.44 14.79
CA LEU A 41 5.75 -4.41 14.28
C LEU A 41 6.78 -4.58 15.41
N ASP A 42 6.50 -4.01 16.56
CA ASP A 42 7.30 -4.14 17.77
C ASP A 42 7.29 -5.58 18.31
N ALA A 43 6.12 -6.20 18.37
CA ALA A 43 5.99 -7.59 18.80
C ALA A 43 6.75 -8.56 17.88
N VAL A 44 6.71 -8.33 16.56
CA VAL A 44 7.48 -9.12 15.57
C VAL A 44 8.98 -8.89 15.72
N SER A 45 9.43 -7.64 15.87
CA SER A 45 10.85 -7.34 16.03
C SER A 45 11.43 -7.91 17.31
N CYS A 46 10.70 -7.86 18.43
CA CYS A 46 11.08 -8.55 19.68
C CYS A 46 11.20 -10.05 19.46
N ALA A 47 10.21 -10.68 18.83
CA ALA A 47 10.25 -12.14 18.61
C ALA A 47 11.41 -12.58 17.70
N ILE A 48 11.83 -11.75 16.74
CA ILE A 48 13.03 -11.99 15.94
C ILE A 48 14.30 -11.82 16.81
N ALA A 49 14.40 -10.72 17.54
CA ALA A 49 15.55 -10.44 18.40
C ALA A 49 15.76 -11.51 19.48
N ASP A 50 14.67 -12.02 20.06
CA ASP A 50 14.69 -13.09 21.07
C ASP A 50 14.90 -14.50 20.48
N GLY A 51 15.02 -14.63 19.14
CA GLY A 51 15.20 -15.91 18.47
C GLY A 51 13.97 -16.84 18.50
N VAL A 52 12.79 -16.30 18.78
CA VAL A 52 11.52 -17.07 18.79
C VAL A 52 11.04 -17.38 17.38
N ILE A 53 11.32 -16.45 16.44
CA ILE A 53 11.08 -16.60 15.00
C ILE A 53 12.31 -16.14 14.24
N ASP A 54 12.55 -16.75 13.10
CA ASP A 54 13.68 -16.41 12.22
C ASP A 54 13.38 -15.22 11.32
N MET A 55 12.10 -15.04 10.94
CA MET A 55 11.67 -13.96 10.07
C MET A 55 10.25 -13.48 10.37
N GLY A 56 10.01 -12.21 10.09
CA GLY A 56 8.70 -11.56 10.11
C GLY A 56 8.39 -10.90 8.76
N ILE A 57 7.12 -10.86 8.39
CA ILE A 57 6.66 -10.23 7.14
C ILE A 57 5.77 -9.06 7.51
N THR A 58 6.03 -7.90 6.91
CA THR A 58 5.23 -6.70 7.07
C THR A 58 4.97 -6.03 5.73
N ASP A 59 3.94 -5.22 5.69
CA ASP A 59 3.68 -4.26 4.63
C ASP A 59 4.75 -3.16 4.69
N MET A 60 5.43 -2.87 3.57
CA MET A 60 6.49 -1.87 3.49
C MET A 60 5.96 -0.47 3.85
N LYS A 61 4.72 -0.13 3.49
CA LYS A 61 4.08 1.12 3.87
C LYS A 61 4.08 1.32 5.39
N ARG A 62 3.71 0.29 6.16
CA ARG A 62 3.74 0.35 7.63
C ARG A 62 5.13 0.57 8.18
N LEU A 63 6.12 -0.08 7.57
CA LEU A 63 7.51 0.10 7.96
C LEU A 63 7.96 1.55 7.75
N MET A 64 7.55 2.16 6.63
CA MET A 64 7.87 3.56 6.30
C MET A 64 7.14 4.59 7.20
N GLU A 65 5.94 4.27 7.66
CA GLU A 65 5.14 5.13 8.55
C GLU A 65 5.55 5.02 10.03
N SER A 66 6.34 4.03 10.39
CA SER A 66 6.74 3.75 11.78
C SER A 66 8.10 4.36 12.10
N ASP A 67 8.29 4.77 13.35
CA ASP A 67 9.66 4.98 13.88
C ASP A 67 10.32 3.61 14.00
N THR A 68 11.27 3.33 13.10
CA THR A 68 11.92 2.04 12.99
C THR A 68 13.30 1.98 13.66
N ALA A 69 13.78 3.06 14.24
CA ALA A 69 15.11 3.11 14.86
C ALA A 69 15.30 2.01 15.93
N TYR A 70 14.25 1.77 16.74
CA TYR A 70 14.28 0.72 17.76
C TYR A 70 14.36 -0.70 17.20
N ILE A 71 13.84 -0.95 15.99
CA ILE A 71 13.88 -2.25 15.31
C ILE A 71 15.34 -2.59 14.96
N TRP A 72 16.02 -1.65 14.31
CA TRP A 72 17.40 -1.82 13.88
C TRP A 72 18.36 -1.95 15.06
N ASN A 73 18.11 -1.22 16.14
CA ASN A 73 18.91 -1.30 17.37
C ASN A 73 18.80 -2.66 18.07
N ARG A 74 17.80 -3.49 17.75
CA ARG A 74 17.66 -4.87 18.25
C ARG A 74 18.33 -5.91 17.36
N GLY A 75 19.07 -5.49 16.33
CA GLY A 75 19.73 -6.41 15.40
C GLY A 75 18.77 -7.09 14.42
N VAL A 76 17.60 -6.52 14.20
CA VAL A 76 16.65 -6.94 13.16
C VAL A 76 17.03 -6.26 11.85
N ASN A 77 17.07 -7.02 10.75
CA ASN A 77 17.44 -6.53 9.44
C ASN A 77 16.25 -6.56 8.47
N LEU A 78 16.18 -5.58 7.59
CA LEU A 78 15.35 -5.62 6.39
C LEU A 78 16.08 -6.44 5.31
N SER A 79 15.75 -7.72 5.17
CA SER A 79 16.53 -8.67 4.36
C SER A 79 15.98 -8.88 2.96
N ALA A 80 14.70 -8.56 2.73
CA ALA A 80 14.15 -8.54 1.38
C ALA A 80 12.98 -7.56 1.26
N ILE A 81 12.87 -6.97 0.07
CA ILE A 81 11.72 -6.18 -0.39
C ILE A 81 11.19 -6.85 -1.63
N THR A 82 9.93 -7.28 -1.60
CA THR A 82 9.35 -8.00 -2.73
C THR A 82 9.05 -7.10 -3.91
N LYS A 83 8.90 -7.70 -5.09
CA LYS A 83 8.39 -6.99 -6.25
C LYS A 83 7.04 -6.35 -5.91
N ARG A 84 6.88 -5.06 -6.24
CA ARG A 84 5.63 -4.33 -6.07
C ARG A 84 4.51 -5.02 -6.83
N ARG A 85 3.41 -5.26 -6.14
CA ARG A 85 2.14 -5.73 -6.71
C ARG A 85 1.39 -4.57 -7.35
N ASP A 86 0.09 -4.71 -7.56
CA ASP A 86 -0.75 -3.63 -8.10
C ASP A 86 -1.10 -2.63 -7.00
N ALA A 87 -0.43 -1.49 -6.98
CA ALA A 87 -0.62 -0.44 -5.98
C ALA A 87 -1.85 0.44 -6.24
N ARG A 88 -2.56 0.23 -7.36
CA ARG A 88 -3.78 0.99 -7.66
C ARG A 88 -4.89 0.66 -6.67
N ILE A 89 -5.89 1.51 -6.66
CA ILE A 89 -7.17 1.19 -6.02
C ILE A 89 -8.17 0.70 -7.05
N VAL A 90 -9.18 -0.01 -6.60
CA VAL A 90 -10.24 -0.57 -7.45
C VAL A 90 -11.60 -0.28 -6.85
N LEU A 91 -12.52 0.20 -7.68
CA LEU A 91 -13.95 0.26 -7.37
C LEU A 91 -14.59 -1.04 -7.86
N ILE A 92 -15.23 -1.77 -6.96
CA ILE A 92 -15.96 -3.00 -7.23
C ILE A 92 -17.46 -2.68 -7.16
N THR A 93 -18.19 -2.99 -8.23
CA THR A 93 -19.63 -2.77 -8.31
C THR A 93 -20.34 -3.98 -8.89
N ARG A 94 -21.65 -4.07 -8.74
CA ARG A 94 -22.43 -5.09 -9.46
C ARG A 94 -22.52 -4.77 -10.96
N LYS A 95 -22.42 -5.75 -11.83
CA LYS A 95 -22.43 -5.58 -13.30
C LYS A 95 -23.66 -4.87 -13.85
N HIS A 96 -24.80 -4.96 -13.16
CA HIS A 96 -26.05 -4.31 -13.59
C HIS A 96 -26.14 -2.83 -13.18
N ARG A 97 -25.22 -2.33 -12.35
CA ARG A 97 -25.10 -0.91 -12.00
C ARG A 97 -23.98 -0.30 -12.84
N THR A 98 -24.34 0.44 -13.88
CA THR A 98 -23.35 1.05 -14.77
C THR A 98 -22.61 2.20 -14.08
N LYS A 99 -21.31 2.29 -14.32
CA LYS A 99 -20.38 3.36 -13.89
C LYS A 99 -20.97 4.78 -14.06
N ASN A 100 -21.69 5.02 -15.17
CA ASN A 100 -22.29 6.32 -15.49
C ASN A 100 -23.41 6.74 -14.52
N SER A 101 -24.10 5.82 -13.86
CA SER A 101 -25.14 6.18 -12.89
C SER A 101 -24.55 6.62 -11.54
N MET A 102 -23.35 6.13 -11.18
CA MET A 102 -22.65 6.47 -9.92
C MET A 102 -21.84 7.76 -10.03
N ILE A 103 -21.08 7.92 -11.13
CA ILE A 103 -20.14 9.03 -11.30
C ILE A 103 -20.82 10.32 -11.75
N THR A 104 -21.91 10.23 -12.51
CA THR A 104 -22.54 11.40 -13.14
C THR A 104 -23.75 11.97 -12.38
N GLY A 105 -24.11 11.38 -11.22
CA GLY A 105 -25.31 11.86 -10.48
C GLY A 105 -26.62 11.77 -11.28
N LYS A 106 -26.62 11.14 -12.47
CA LYS A 106 -27.80 11.01 -13.36
C LYS A 106 -28.69 9.83 -12.98
N GLN A 107 -28.90 9.58 -11.69
CA GLN A 107 -30.13 8.92 -11.28
C GLN A 107 -31.25 9.96 -11.32
N LYS A 108 -32.09 9.85 -12.33
CA LYS A 108 -33.33 10.65 -12.42
C LYS A 108 -34.06 10.53 -11.09
N ASN A 109 -34.25 11.66 -10.43
CA ASN A 109 -35.24 11.95 -9.40
C ASN A 109 -35.06 11.49 -7.95
N ASN A 110 -33.87 11.03 -7.46
CA ASN A 110 -33.67 10.95 -6.01
C ASN A 110 -32.26 11.45 -5.64
N LYS A 111 -32.20 12.46 -4.74
CA LYS A 111 -30.97 13.10 -4.21
C LYS A 111 -30.15 12.22 -3.26
N LYS A 112 -30.19 10.90 -3.37
CA LYS A 112 -29.44 10.02 -2.48
C LYS A 112 -28.01 9.81 -3.03
N LYS A 113 -27.01 10.18 -2.24
CA LYS A 113 -25.59 9.92 -2.57
C LYS A 113 -25.35 8.42 -2.68
N ALA A 114 -24.48 8.00 -3.59
CA ALA A 114 -24.06 6.62 -3.66
C ALA A 114 -23.22 6.27 -2.43
N VAL A 115 -23.46 5.10 -1.85
CA VAL A 115 -22.75 4.61 -0.65
C VAL A 115 -21.65 3.65 -1.07
N LEU A 116 -20.40 3.97 -0.73
CA LEU A 116 -19.24 3.12 -0.94
C LEU A 116 -18.72 2.58 0.39
N TYR A 117 -18.42 1.30 0.44
CA TYR A 117 -17.74 0.68 1.59
C TYR A 117 -16.24 0.57 1.34
N THR A 118 -15.45 0.73 2.39
CA THR A 118 -14.00 0.51 2.37
C THR A 118 -13.49 -0.01 3.71
N SER A 119 -12.47 -0.84 3.67
CA SER A 119 -11.74 -1.27 4.88
C SER A 119 -10.42 -0.51 5.08
N SER A 120 -10.27 0.66 4.46
CA SER A 120 -9.13 1.54 4.58
C SER A 120 -9.56 2.92 5.03
N GLU A 121 -9.11 3.36 6.21
CA GLU A 121 -9.34 4.73 6.70
C GLU A 121 -8.77 5.78 5.75
N ASP A 122 -7.66 5.44 5.09
CA ASP A 122 -7.04 6.29 4.11
C ASP A 122 -7.95 6.50 2.89
N LEU A 123 -8.49 5.43 2.33
CA LEU A 123 -9.45 5.52 1.21
C LEU A 123 -10.73 6.23 1.61
N LYS A 124 -11.23 6.02 2.83
CA LYS A 124 -12.39 6.77 3.33
C LYS A 124 -12.14 8.28 3.30
N ARG A 125 -10.96 8.71 3.78
CA ARG A 125 -10.57 10.13 3.86
C ARG A 125 -10.50 10.80 2.49
N HIS A 126 -9.97 10.08 1.49
CA HIS A 126 -9.73 10.61 0.15
C HIS A 126 -10.78 10.20 -0.90
N CYS A 127 -11.85 9.51 -0.48
CA CYS A 127 -12.88 9.03 -1.40
C CYS A 127 -13.58 10.18 -2.15
N SER A 128 -13.85 11.30 -1.46
CA SER A 128 -14.46 12.49 -2.05
C SER A 128 -13.62 13.15 -3.13
N ASP A 129 -12.29 13.02 -3.06
CA ASP A 129 -11.37 13.54 -4.07
C ASP A 129 -11.47 12.77 -5.40
N ILE A 130 -11.97 11.51 -5.34
CA ILE A 130 -12.11 10.62 -6.49
C ILE A 130 -13.58 10.61 -6.97
N TYR A 131 -14.53 10.62 -6.01
CA TYR A 131 -15.96 10.49 -6.24
C TYR A 131 -16.73 11.54 -5.41
N ALA A 132 -16.91 12.73 -5.98
CA ALA A 132 -17.46 13.91 -5.28
C ALA A 132 -18.86 13.69 -4.67
N ASP A 133 -19.74 12.92 -5.32
CA ASP A 133 -21.13 12.73 -4.91
C ASP A 133 -21.37 11.39 -4.20
N THR A 134 -20.37 10.92 -3.44
CA THR A 134 -20.47 9.64 -2.71
C THR A 134 -20.36 9.84 -1.21
N GLU A 135 -20.93 8.90 -0.47
CA GLU A 135 -20.71 8.70 0.96
C GLU A 135 -19.82 7.47 1.13
N CYS A 136 -18.66 7.64 1.77
CA CYS A 136 -17.74 6.55 2.00
C CYS A 136 -17.78 6.09 3.46
N VAL A 137 -18.14 4.84 3.69
CA VAL A 137 -18.29 4.22 5.01
C VAL A 137 -17.15 3.27 5.26
N TYR A 138 -16.48 3.45 6.39
CA TYR A 138 -15.46 2.49 6.85
C TYR A 138 -16.11 1.24 7.44
N VAL A 139 -15.60 0.09 7.06
CA VAL A 139 -16.01 -1.23 7.55
C VAL A 139 -14.74 -1.99 7.97
N SER A 140 -14.83 -2.82 8.99
CA SER A 140 -13.66 -3.40 9.67
C SER A 140 -12.76 -4.23 8.75
N ASP A 141 -13.30 -4.92 7.76
CA ASP A 141 -12.53 -5.71 6.81
C ASP A 141 -13.14 -5.78 5.40
N LEU A 142 -12.34 -6.23 4.44
CA LEU A 142 -12.76 -6.34 3.04
C LEU A 142 -13.88 -7.39 2.84
N LYS A 143 -13.93 -8.42 3.66
CA LYS A 143 -14.98 -9.46 3.58
C LYS A 143 -16.34 -8.85 3.91
N GLU A 144 -16.43 -8.10 4.99
CA GLU A 144 -17.66 -7.37 5.36
C GLU A 144 -18.06 -6.35 4.29
N CYS A 145 -17.10 -5.63 3.67
CA CYS A 145 -17.38 -4.76 2.54
C CYS A 145 -18.05 -5.53 1.39
N MET A 146 -17.50 -6.67 1.02
CA MET A 146 -18.03 -7.52 -0.07
C MET A 146 -19.38 -8.14 0.28
N GLU A 147 -19.61 -8.53 1.52
CA GLU A 147 -20.91 -8.98 2.03
C GLU A 147 -21.95 -7.84 1.95
N GLY A 148 -21.57 -6.62 2.36
CA GLY A 148 -22.40 -5.43 2.21
C GLY A 148 -22.82 -5.17 0.76
N LEU A 149 -21.87 -5.30 -0.18
CA LEU A 149 -22.14 -5.18 -1.61
C LEU A 149 -23.04 -6.31 -2.13
N SER A 150 -22.89 -7.54 -1.64
CA SER A 150 -23.73 -8.67 -2.03
C SER A 150 -25.17 -8.57 -1.53
N ASN A 151 -25.37 -7.92 -0.39
CA ASN A 151 -26.67 -7.73 0.27
C ASN A 151 -27.33 -6.37 -0.03
N ASP A 152 -26.84 -5.59 -1.00
CA ASP A 152 -27.35 -4.25 -1.37
C ASP A 152 -27.27 -3.19 -0.25
N PHE A 153 -26.41 -3.38 0.75
CA PHE A 153 -26.17 -2.37 1.79
C PHE A 153 -25.29 -1.20 1.31
N CYS A 154 -24.52 -1.40 0.24
CA CYS A 154 -23.75 -0.36 -0.43
C CYS A 154 -23.84 -0.49 -1.95
N ASP A 155 -23.48 0.59 -2.64
CA ASP A 155 -23.48 0.68 -4.10
C ASP A 155 -22.18 0.17 -4.72
N GLY A 156 -21.09 0.20 -3.95
CA GLY A 156 -19.78 -0.27 -4.37
C GLY A 156 -18.83 -0.45 -3.20
N VAL A 157 -17.70 -1.11 -3.48
CA VAL A 157 -16.56 -1.26 -2.56
C VAL A 157 -15.34 -0.63 -3.20
N ILE A 158 -14.67 0.28 -2.48
CA ILE A 158 -13.38 0.84 -2.89
C ILE A 158 -12.28 0.24 -2.02
N ALA A 159 -11.27 -0.34 -2.65
CA ALA A 159 -10.21 -1.07 -1.95
C ALA A 159 -8.87 -1.01 -2.71
N HIS A 160 -7.78 -1.33 -2.04
CA HIS A 160 -6.48 -1.52 -2.67
C HIS A 160 -6.48 -2.79 -3.54
N ALA A 161 -6.02 -2.69 -4.78
CA ALA A 161 -6.12 -3.76 -5.77
C ALA A 161 -5.31 -5.01 -5.37
N ASP A 162 -4.16 -4.83 -4.75
CA ASP A 162 -3.34 -5.94 -4.23
C ASP A 162 -4.05 -6.71 -3.10
N ILE A 163 -4.75 -6.00 -2.19
CA ILE A 163 -5.53 -6.62 -1.10
C ILE A 163 -6.71 -7.42 -1.67
N VAL A 164 -7.43 -6.85 -2.65
CA VAL A 164 -8.51 -7.54 -3.36
C VAL A 164 -8.00 -8.83 -4.01
N ARG A 165 -6.80 -8.78 -4.60
CA ARG A 165 -6.15 -9.95 -5.22
C ARG A 165 -5.67 -10.97 -4.19
N LEU A 166 -5.03 -10.54 -3.11
CA LEU A 166 -4.56 -11.41 -2.03
C LEU A 166 -5.71 -12.20 -1.38
N HIS A 167 -6.87 -11.56 -1.23
CA HIS A 167 -8.08 -12.18 -0.71
C HIS A 167 -8.94 -12.90 -1.76
N ARG A 168 -8.48 -12.98 -3.03
CA ARG A 168 -9.14 -13.64 -4.15
C ARG A 168 -10.52 -13.07 -4.52
N TYR A 169 -10.73 -11.78 -4.26
CA TYR A 169 -11.96 -11.08 -4.64
C TYR A 169 -11.90 -10.46 -6.05
N ASN A 170 -10.78 -10.62 -6.78
CA ASN A 170 -10.51 -9.90 -8.04
C ASN A 170 -11.22 -10.49 -9.29
N HIS A 171 -11.91 -11.62 -9.19
CA HIS A 171 -12.56 -12.28 -10.32
C HIS A 171 -13.90 -12.93 -9.97
N ILE A 172 -14.66 -12.34 -9.08
CA ILE A 172 -15.98 -12.88 -8.71
C ILE A 172 -16.97 -12.59 -9.84
N ARG A 173 -17.68 -13.61 -10.29
CA ARG A 173 -18.73 -13.49 -11.30
C ARG A 173 -19.86 -12.57 -10.80
N GLY A 174 -20.33 -11.69 -11.67
CA GLY A 174 -21.41 -10.74 -11.34
C GLY A 174 -20.95 -9.36 -10.87
N TYR A 175 -19.63 -9.17 -10.65
CA TYR A 175 -19.06 -7.87 -10.30
C TYR A 175 -18.26 -7.27 -11.47
N ALA A 176 -18.22 -5.94 -11.52
CA ALA A 176 -17.36 -5.15 -12.37
C ALA A 176 -16.24 -4.53 -11.52
N TYR A 177 -15.05 -4.41 -12.09
CA TYR A 177 -13.83 -3.91 -11.46
C TYR A 177 -13.30 -2.74 -12.25
N ASP A 178 -13.29 -1.57 -11.65
CA ASP A 178 -12.77 -0.34 -12.25
C ASP A 178 -11.51 0.07 -11.50
N TYR A 179 -10.35 -0.13 -12.14
CA TYR A 179 -9.05 0.22 -11.57
C TYR A 179 -8.77 1.70 -11.77
N ILE A 180 -8.57 2.42 -10.68
CA ILE A 180 -8.24 3.84 -10.70
C ILE A 180 -6.74 4.00 -10.92
N PRO A 181 -6.31 4.72 -11.97
CA PRO A 181 -4.90 4.98 -12.24
C PRO A 181 -4.19 5.72 -11.12
N SER A 182 -2.87 5.48 -10.99
CA SER A 182 -2.05 6.06 -9.91
C SER A 182 -1.76 7.56 -10.07
N ASP A 183 -2.17 8.18 -11.18
CA ASP A 183 -2.16 9.63 -11.38
C ASP A 183 -3.45 10.30 -10.86
N ILE A 184 -4.54 9.54 -10.74
CA ILE A 184 -5.80 9.99 -10.13
C ILE A 184 -5.76 9.82 -8.62
N TYR A 185 -5.38 8.65 -8.11
CA TYR A 185 -5.14 8.40 -6.69
C TYR A 185 -3.72 7.91 -6.52
N ILE A 186 -2.90 8.74 -5.88
CA ILE A 186 -1.51 8.41 -5.60
C ILE A 186 -1.45 7.67 -4.28
N PRO A 187 -1.06 6.40 -4.27
CA PRO A 187 -0.94 5.61 -3.06
C PRO A 187 0.24 6.10 -2.20
N LYS A 188 0.26 5.66 -0.96
CA LYS A 188 1.37 5.94 -0.04
C LYS A 188 2.64 5.20 -0.46
N THR A 189 3.79 5.73 -0.07
CA THR A 189 5.10 5.09 -0.29
C THR A 189 5.11 3.67 0.25
N GLY A 190 5.68 2.75 -0.52
CA GLY A 190 5.74 1.34 -0.16
C GLY A 190 4.43 0.58 -0.29
N GLU A 191 3.36 1.18 -0.82
CA GLU A 191 2.07 0.48 -1.06
C GLU A 191 2.27 -0.73 -1.96
N ALA A 192 1.59 -1.83 -1.65
CA ALA A 192 1.62 -3.11 -2.37
C ALA A 192 3.01 -3.79 -2.44
N VAL A 193 3.89 -3.47 -1.51
CA VAL A 193 5.21 -4.09 -1.34
C VAL A 193 5.28 -4.74 0.03
N SER A 194 5.78 -5.98 0.09
CA SER A 194 6.04 -6.65 1.35
C SER A 194 7.53 -6.57 1.71
N ALA A 195 7.81 -6.29 2.97
CA ALA A 195 9.13 -6.29 3.58
C ALA A 195 9.31 -7.56 4.42
N VAL A 196 10.49 -8.17 4.35
CA VAL A 196 10.86 -9.32 5.15
C VAL A 196 11.95 -8.90 6.14
N LEU A 197 11.61 -8.98 7.42
CA LEU A 197 12.50 -8.72 8.54
C LEU A 197 13.11 -10.03 9.02
N THR A 198 14.40 -10.05 9.33
CA THR A 198 15.08 -11.25 9.85
C THR A 198 16.06 -10.88 10.96
N SER A 199 16.54 -11.89 11.68
CA SER A 199 17.74 -11.78 12.48
C SER A 199 18.98 -11.55 11.59
N SER A 200 20.14 -11.26 12.22
CA SER A 200 21.42 -11.07 11.51
C SER A 200 22.07 -12.39 11.07
N SER A 201 21.39 -13.53 11.15
CA SER A 201 21.90 -14.81 10.68
C SER A 201 22.12 -14.79 9.16
N LEU A 202 23.36 -14.99 8.73
CA LEU A 202 23.72 -14.97 7.31
C LEU A 202 22.95 -16.01 6.50
N ASP A 203 22.70 -17.19 7.05
CA ASP A 203 21.96 -18.25 6.37
C ASP A 203 20.52 -17.83 6.08
N ILE A 204 19.87 -17.16 7.05
CA ILE A 204 18.49 -16.67 6.91
C ILE A 204 18.45 -15.49 5.94
N VAL A 205 19.35 -14.53 6.08
CA VAL A 205 19.47 -13.38 5.17
C VAL A 205 19.67 -13.84 3.73
N ASN A 206 20.61 -14.78 3.50
CA ASN A 206 20.87 -15.31 2.17
C ASN A 206 19.67 -16.07 1.60
N ALA A 207 19.00 -16.89 2.42
CA ALA A 207 17.81 -17.63 1.99
C ALA A 207 16.66 -16.71 1.57
N VAL A 208 16.51 -15.57 2.25
CA VAL A 208 15.42 -14.61 2.01
C VAL A 208 15.76 -13.65 0.87
N SER A 209 17.03 -13.26 0.70
CA SER A 209 17.45 -12.27 -0.30
C SER A 209 17.06 -12.62 -1.74
N CYS A 210 16.88 -13.92 -2.04
CA CYS A 210 16.50 -14.42 -3.36
C CYS A 210 15.14 -13.90 -3.87
N ILE A 211 14.25 -13.41 -2.99
CA ILE A 211 12.97 -12.82 -3.36
C ILE A 211 13.00 -11.29 -3.40
N SER A 212 14.15 -10.68 -3.15
CA SER A 212 14.29 -9.22 -3.19
C SER A 212 14.19 -8.70 -4.62
N ASP A 213 13.53 -7.54 -4.77
CA ASP A 213 13.37 -6.85 -6.05
C ASP A 213 14.01 -5.46 -6.02
N ASN A 214 15.12 -5.32 -6.74
CA ASN A 214 15.91 -4.09 -6.77
C ASN A 214 15.14 -2.90 -7.38
N ASN A 215 14.21 -3.14 -8.29
CA ASN A 215 13.43 -2.05 -8.88
C ASN A 215 12.43 -1.51 -7.86
N SER A 216 11.79 -2.38 -7.09
CA SER A 216 10.90 -1.94 -5.99
C SER A 216 11.66 -1.17 -4.93
N LEU A 217 12.88 -1.60 -4.56
CA LEU A 217 13.74 -0.88 -3.62
C LEU A 217 14.07 0.52 -4.14
N LYS A 218 14.58 0.63 -5.37
CA LYS A 218 14.88 1.93 -6.00
C LYS A 218 13.66 2.84 -6.08
N CYS A 219 12.49 2.29 -6.40
CA CYS A 219 11.25 3.07 -6.43
C CYS A 219 10.92 3.64 -5.04
N ILE A 220 11.04 2.84 -3.98
CA ILE A 220 10.77 3.27 -2.60
C ILE A 220 11.76 4.35 -2.15
N ASP A 221 13.04 4.22 -2.49
CA ASP A 221 14.06 5.24 -2.19
C ASP A 221 13.74 6.57 -2.88
N ILE A 222 13.35 6.53 -4.15
CA ILE A 222 12.94 7.71 -4.92
C ILE A 222 11.67 8.33 -4.31
N GLU A 223 10.65 7.53 -4.00
CA GLU A 223 9.41 7.97 -3.36
C GLU A 223 9.68 8.67 -2.03
N SER A 224 10.52 8.06 -1.19
CA SER A 224 10.91 8.59 0.11
C SER A 224 11.65 9.92 -0.02
N SER A 225 12.57 10.03 -0.99
CA SER A 225 13.32 11.25 -1.26
C SER A 225 12.39 12.38 -1.72
N VAL A 226 11.45 12.10 -2.62
CA VAL A 226 10.45 13.08 -3.09
C VAL A 226 9.59 13.57 -1.92
N ILE A 227 9.10 12.65 -1.08
CA ILE A 227 8.28 13.02 0.09
C ILE A 227 9.09 13.86 1.07
N HIS A 228 10.32 13.45 1.37
CA HIS A 228 11.19 14.19 2.27
C HIS A 228 11.40 15.63 1.79
N GLU A 229 11.75 15.83 0.52
CA GLU A 229 11.91 17.16 -0.06
C GLU A 229 10.62 17.99 -0.01
N LEU A 230 9.46 17.38 -0.33
CA LEU A 230 8.17 18.09 -0.26
C LEU A 230 7.80 18.47 1.17
N MET A 231 8.01 17.60 2.15
CA MET A 231 7.66 17.84 3.55
C MET A 231 8.57 18.87 4.23
N MET A 232 9.72 19.22 3.64
CA MET A 232 10.54 20.36 4.11
C MET A 232 9.81 21.71 3.97
N TYR A 233 8.77 21.79 3.16
CA TYR A 233 7.89 22.94 3.06
C TYR A 233 6.79 22.84 4.15
N GLY A 234 6.94 23.57 5.25
CA GLY A 234 6.16 23.43 6.48
C GLY A 234 4.64 23.67 6.39
N TYR A 235 4.11 24.06 5.22
CA TYR A 235 2.68 24.21 4.96
C TYR A 235 2.03 22.97 4.31
N ILE A 236 2.82 21.96 3.99
CA ILE A 236 2.32 20.69 3.44
C ILE A 236 1.94 19.77 4.60
N GLN A 237 0.68 19.34 4.64
CA GLN A 237 0.17 18.46 5.69
C GLN A 237 0.46 16.98 5.39
N GLU A 238 0.33 16.60 4.12
CA GLU A 238 0.59 15.25 3.65
C GLU A 238 1.18 15.30 2.24
N ALA A 239 2.21 14.51 2.00
CA ALA A 239 2.78 14.28 0.68
C ALA A 239 2.75 12.78 0.37
N ARG A 240 2.50 12.44 -0.89
CA ARG A 240 2.54 11.08 -1.39
C ARG A 240 3.31 11.03 -2.69
N ALA A 241 4.02 9.94 -2.90
CA ALA A 241 4.70 9.66 -4.14
C ALA A 241 4.64 8.17 -4.45
N ILE A 242 4.50 7.83 -5.72
CA ILE A 242 4.69 6.48 -6.24
C ILE A 242 5.58 6.55 -7.47
N ALA A 243 6.60 5.70 -7.50
CA ALA A 243 7.50 5.54 -8.63
C ALA A 243 7.28 4.19 -9.31
N SER A 244 7.50 4.13 -10.60
CA SER A 244 7.55 2.91 -11.38
C SER A 244 8.71 2.93 -12.35
N ILE A 245 9.37 1.79 -12.52
CA ILE A 245 10.46 1.59 -13.48
C ILE A 245 10.03 0.53 -14.47
N GLU A 246 9.88 0.95 -15.73
CA GLU A 246 9.59 0.05 -16.84
C GLU A 246 10.74 0.11 -17.84
N LYS A 247 11.46 -0.99 -18.01
CA LYS A 247 12.72 -1.06 -18.75
C LYS A 247 13.73 -0.06 -18.17
N ASP A 248 13.99 1.07 -18.84
CA ASP A 248 14.89 2.14 -18.38
C ASP A 248 14.13 3.48 -18.21
N CYS A 249 12.81 3.45 -18.21
CA CYS A 249 11.96 4.61 -18.01
C CYS A 249 11.47 4.65 -16.57
N LEU A 250 11.81 5.72 -15.85
CA LEU A 250 11.27 6.06 -14.53
C LEU A 250 10.07 6.98 -14.72
N THR A 251 8.97 6.66 -14.03
CA THR A 251 7.80 7.54 -13.89
C THR A 251 7.55 7.77 -12.41
N ILE A 252 7.39 9.04 -12.00
CA ILE A 252 7.07 9.43 -10.64
C ILE A 252 5.76 10.22 -10.66
N ASN A 253 4.77 9.76 -9.88
CA ASN A 253 3.55 10.50 -9.59
C ASN A 253 3.62 10.97 -8.14
N ALA A 254 3.40 12.26 -7.90
CA ALA A 254 3.37 12.81 -6.55
C ALA A 254 2.17 13.73 -6.35
N CYS A 255 1.67 13.77 -5.13
CA CYS A 255 0.66 14.73 -4.71
C CYS A 255 1.00 15.27 -3.32
N ILE A 256 0.45 16.45 -3.07
CA ILE A 256 0.44 17.07 -1.74
C ILE A 256 -0.98 17.44 -1.37
N TYR A 257 -1.24 17.41 -0.07
CA TYR A 257 -2.45 17.90 0.55
C TYR A 257 -2.08 19.05 1.49
N SER A 258 -2.72 20.19 1.33
CA SER A 258 -2.65 21.35 2.21
C SER A 258 -4.07 21.72 2.65
N HIS A 259 -4.22 22.72 3.54
CA HIS A 259 -5.52 23.12 4.12
C HIS A 259 -6.63 23.32 3.07
N ASP A 260 -6.29 23.87 1.90
CA ASP A 260 -7.29 24.30 0.91
C ASP A 260 -7.13 23.65 -0.48
N LYS A 261 -6.05 22.90 -0.73
CA LYS A 261 -5.71 22.43 -2.07
C LYS A 261 -5.02 21.07 -2.04
N SER A 262 -5.33 20.27 -3.04
CA SER A 262 -4.50 19.13 -3.44
C SER A 262 -3.87 19.42 -4.80
N LEU A 263 -2.55 19.22 -4.90
CA LEU A 263 -1.83 19.34 -6.17
C LEU A 263 -1.23 17.99 -6.52
N ARG A 264 -1.38 17.61 -7.79
CA ARG A 264 -0.83 16.36 -8.34
C ARG A 264 0.08 16.68 -9.51
N MET A 265 1.16 15.93 -9.63
CA MET A 265 2.09 16.06 -10.76
C MET A 265 2.72 14.72 -11.08
N SER A 266 2.95 14.50 -12.37
CA SER A 266 3.68 13.36 -12.91
C SER A 266 4.90 13.81 -13.69
N ARG A 267 5.99 13.05 -13.62
CA ARG A 267 7.19 13.22 -14.44
C ARG A 267 7.74 11.86 -14.84
N SER A 268 8.22 11.79 -16.07
CA SER A 268 8.86 10.59 -16.60
C SER A 268 10.14 10.95 -17.33
N GLY A 269 11.08 10.02 -17.37
CA GLY A 269 12.36 10.16 -18.07
C GLY A 269 13.21 8.92 -17.91
N LYS A 270 14.49 8.99 -18.32
CA LYS A 270 15.41 7.87 -18.13
C LYS A 270 15.73 7.69 -16.65
N LEU A 271 15.91 6.44 -16.22
CA LEU A 271 16.29 6.12 -14.85
C LEU A 271 17.63 6.77 -14.44
N SER A 272 18.57 6.93 -15.38
CA SER A 272 19.84 7.65 -15.19
C SER A 272 19.65 9.09 -14.71
N ASP A 273 18.54 9.71 -15.06
CA ASP A 273 18.25 11.12 -14.81
C ASP A 273 17.31 11.31 -13.61
N SER A 274 17.23 10.31 -12.74
CA SER A 274 16.29 10.25 -11.61
C SER A 274 16.34 11.48 -10.71
N GLU A 275 17.53 11.99 -10.37
CA GLU A 275 17.70 13.20 -9.56
C GLU A 275 17.12 14.45 -10.25
N GLU A 276 17.34 14.60 -11.55
CA GLU A 276 16.79 15.72 -12.32
C GLU A 276 15.26 15.64 -12.41
N ILE A 277 14.73 14.43 -12.60
CA ILE A 277 13.28 14.18 -12.65
C ILE A 277 12.65 14.54 -11.31
N MET A 278 13.24 14.10 -10.17
CA MET A 278 12.78 14.44 -8.82
C MET A 278 12.79 15.95 -8.59
N LYS A 279 13.90 16.64 -8.87
CA LYS A 279 14.02 18.09 -8.72
C LYS A 279 12.97 18.85 -9.51
N LYS A 280 12.75 18.47 -10.79
CA LYS A 280 11.70 19.06 -11.65
C LYS A 280 10.28 18.77 -11.12
N LEU A 281 10.06 17.61 -10.53
CA LEU A 281 8.77 17.26 -9.93
C LEU A 281 8.50 18.12 -8.69
N VAL A 282 9.44 18.16 -7.75
CA VAL A 282 9.32 18.92 -6.50
C VAL A 282 9.16 20.41 -6.79
N SER A 283 10.04 21.00 -7.61
CA SER A 283 9.95 22.41 -7.99
C SER A 283 8.65 22.75 -8.73
N GLY A 284 8.14 21.83 -9.53
CA GLY A 284 6.87 22.02 -10.25
C GLY A 284 5.65 21.97 -9.32
N ILE A 285 5.69 21.21 -8.22
CA ILE A 285 4.65 21.19 -7.20
C ILE A 285 4.76 22.44 -6.33
N THR A 286 5.94 22.71 -5.76
CA THR A 286 6.15 23.81 -4.82
C THR A 286 6.02 25.19 -5.46
N GLY A 287 6.33 25.34 -6.75
CA GLY A 287 6.12 26.60 -7.48
C GLY A 287 4.65 26.93 -7.82
N LYS A 288 3.69 26.03 -7.48
CA LYS A 288 2.26 26.25 -7.69
C LYS A 288 1.48 26.53 -6.40
N ILE A 289 2.15 26.47 -5.27
CA ILE A 289 1.60 26.77 -3.95
C ILE A 289 1.87 28.22 -3.61
#